data_06f7eadf89e523a6f70aeb869abefd23
#
_entry.id   06f7eadf89e523a6f70aeb869abefd23
#
_cell.length_a   1.000
_cell.length_b   1.000
_cell.length_c   1.000
_cell.angle_alpha   90.00
_cell.angle_beta   90.00
_cell.angle_gamma   90.00
#
_symmetry.space_group_name_H-M   'P 1'
#
loop_
_entity.id
_entity.type
_entity.pdbx_description
1 polymer ?
#
loop_
_entity_poly.entity_id
_entity_poly.type
_entity_poly.pdbx_seq_one_letter_code
_entity_poly.pdbx_strand_id
1 'polypeptide(L)'
;MIKNKNSESIANRCAGNILNSEEYSHPLYETLVEYCERTYKDHTNIPFHMPGHKRNVEYMNFVNPFMIDITEIDGFDNYHNPEGIIKESMELATKVYGTRESIYLVNGSTVGLIAAIYGVTDKKDKVIVARNCHKAVYNALFHQELEAEYIYPQIHKDTGAYCGIDPCKLEEMLKKNIDTKAVIITSPTYEGVVSDIRRISEIVHKYNAVLIVDEAHGAHLPYMDMFPKSAIYEGADLVIQSLHKILPSLTQTAILHICSDRINSSKVHRYLGIYQSSSPSYIMMASMDNCTRFMCREETGRIIEEYYNNLMALRRRINGLKGISLVENYGYTMYDYDMSKLVIKSDFLNGSQLYNILHDRYGIQLEMASERYVIGMTSLCDNFEHYDILYNALSEIATMSGCVDIVNEKGCVKEKKCISGDEQENCDIIKNDRIDMTDTRSEYIQINQAPAKKMTIYEALNSNCETVKLVESKGMISYDYVYLYPPGSPIIVPGEVISDAIIRKIIQYIDMELNLIGITEDGDITIVKK
;
A
#
# COMPACT_ATOMS: atom_id res chain seq x y z
N MET A 1 52.44 -36.67 -20.31
CA MET A 1 52.20 -35.30 -20.81
C MET A 1 50.85 -35.29 -21.50
N ILE A 2 49.78 -35.01 -20.77
CA ILE A 2 48.43 -34.75 -21.32
C ILE A 2 48.27 -33.24 -21.27
N LYS A 3 48.35 -32.62 -22.45
CA LYS A 3 48.07 -31.17 -22.61
C LYS A 3 46.57 -30.92 -22.40
N ASN A 4 46.22 -30.24 -21.35
CA ASN A 4 44.92 -29.65 -21.15
C ASN A 4 44.64 -28.59 -22.27
N LYS A 5 43.83 -28.97 -23.24
CA LYS A 5 43.15 -28.07 -24.14
C LYS A 5 41.74 -27.92 -23.59
N ASN A 6 41.47 -26.91 -22.79
CA ASN A 6 40.14 -26.29 -22.57
C ASN A 6 40.20 -25.36 -21.36
N SER A 7 41.09 -24.34 -21.44
CA SER A 7 40.94 -23.15 -20.64
C SER A 7 40.82 -21.92 -21.55
N GLU A 8 39.81 -21.91 -22.39
CA GLU A 8 39.27 -20.60 -22.76
C GLU A 8 38.70 -20.00 -21.49
N SER A 9 39.37 -18.98 -21.00
CA SER A 9 39.00 -18.30 -19.77
C SER A 9 37.56 -17.78 -19.93
N ILE A 10 36.81 -17.78 -18.84
CA ILE A 10 35.48 -17.17 -18.77
C ILE A 10 35.50 -15.76 -19.37
N ALA A 11 36.59 -15.02 -19.22
CA ALA A 11 36.85 -13.73 -19.86
C ALA A 11 36.73 -13.77 -21.40
N ASN A 12 37.19 -14.86 -22.07
CA ASN A 12 37.07 -14.98 -23.54
C ASN A 12 35.67 -15.36 -24.02
N ARG A 13 34.83 -16.00 -23.18
CA ARG A 13 33.42 -16.23 -23.50
C ARG A 13 32.58 -14.95 -23.33
N CYS A 14 32.96 -14.10 -22.36
CA CYS A 14 32.33 -12.78 -22.20
C CYS A 14 32.77 -11.81 -23.30
N ALA A 15 34.03 -11.89 -23.79
CA ALA A 15 34.55 -11.00 -24.83
C ALA A 15 33.87 -11.16 -26.20
N GLY A 16 33.24 -12.33 -26.47
CA GLY A 16 32.49 -12.56 -27.71
C GLY A 16 31.06 -12.02 -27.71
N ASN A 17 30.54 -11.60 -26.54
CA ASN A 17 29.21 -11.04 -26.34
C ASN A 17 29.25 -9.72 -25.54
N ILE A 18 30.37 -9.02 -25.53
CA ILE A 18 30.40 -7.64 -25.00
C ILE A 18 29.70 -6.79 -26.08
N LEU A 19 28.41 -6.59 -25.85
CA LEU A 19 27.69 -5.47 -26.46
C LEU A 19 28.50 -4.20 -26.13
N ASN A 20 28.69 -3.33 -27.11
CA ASN A 20 29.37 -2.05 -26.89
C ASN A 20 28.71 -1.33 -25.72
N SER A 21 29.49 -0.59 -24.91
CA SER A 21 28.98 0.16 -23.75
C SER A 21 27.82 1.13 -24.08
N GLU A 22 27.64 1.48 -25.34
CA GLU A 22 26.52 2.29 -25.85
C GLU A 22 25.23 1.46 -26.07
N GLU A 23 25.28 0.12 -26.10
CA GLU A 23 24.10 -0.75 -26.22
C GLU A 23 23.50 -1.17 -24.85
N TYR A 24 24.22 -0.97 -23.74
CA TYR A 24 23.70 -1.12 -22.38
C TYR A 24 23.12 0.20 -21.89
N SER A 25 22.03 0.64 -22.48
CA SER A 25 21.28 1.78 -21.95
C SER A 25 20.50 1.33 -20.71
N HIS A 26 20.91 1.82 -19.55
CA HIS A 26 20.18 1.84 -18.29
C HIS A 26 20.05 0.53 -17.51
N PRO A 27 21.14 -0.10 -17.04
CA PRO A 27 21.06 -1.10 -16.00
C PRO A 27 20.41 -0.48 -14.76
N LEU A 28 19.52 -1.23 -14.10
CA LEU A 28 18.81 -0.83 -12.89
C LEU A 28 19.73 -0.18 -11.84
N TYR A 29 20.94 -0.70 -11.70
CA TYR A 29 21.92 -0.19 -10.73
C TYR A 29 22.33 1.26 -11.04
N GLU A 30 22.67 1.58 -12.29
CA GLU A 30 23.08 2.92 -12.70
C GLU A 30 21.96 3.94 -12.52
N THR A 31 20.74 3.57 -12.90
CA THR A 31 19.56 4.41 -12.67
C THR A 31 19.32 4.70 -11.18
N LEU A 32 19.51 3.69 -10.32
CA LEU A 32 19.38 3.87 -8.87
C LEU A 32 20.50 4.74 -8.29
N VAL A 33 21.73 4.64 -8.81
CA VAL A 33 22.84 5.49 -8.40
C VAL A 33 22.58 6.95 -8.82
N GLU A 34 22.18 7.18 -10.05
CA GLU A 34 21.80 8.52 -10.54
C GLU A 34 20.66 9.12 -9.72
N TYR A 35 19.62 8.33 -9.43
CA TYR A 35 18.51 8.74 -8.58
C TYR A 35 19.00 9.15 -7.18
N CYS A 36 19.88 8.35 -6.58
CA CYS A 36 20.49 8.64 -5.30
C CYS A 36 21.28 9.96 -5.34
N GLU A 37 22.12 10.15 -6.36
CA GLU A 37 22.93 11.36 -6.51
C GLU A 37 22.07 12.61 -6.67
N ARG A 38 21.06 12.58 -7.52
CA ARG A 38 20.11 13.69 -7.70
C ARG A 38 19.38 14.05 -6.41
N THR A 39 18.93 13.06 -5.67
CA THR A 39 18.21 13.26 -4.40
C THR A 39 19.10 13.97 -3.36
N TYR A 40 20.37 13.57 -3.26
CA TYR A 40 21.30 14.17 -2.29
C TYR A 40 21.89 15.52 -2.73
N LYS A 41 22.14 15.71 -4.02
CA LYS A 41 22.82 16.92 -4.52
C LYS A 41 21.86 18.05 -4.86
N ASP A 42 20.73 17.72 -5.44
CA ASP A 42 19.85 18.72 -6.09
C ASP A 42 18.55 18.98 -5.31
N HIS A 43 18.28 18.24 -4.23
CA HIS A 43 17.03 18.29 -3.45
C HIS A 43 15.76 18.18 -4.34
N THR A 44 15.85 17.47 -5.48
CA THR A 44 14.81 17.48 -6.52
C THR A 44 13.77 16.38 -6.40
N ASN A 45 13.95 15.40 -5.51
CA ASN A 45 13.02 14.30 -5.33
C ASN A 45 12.52 14.25 -3.88
N ILE A 46 11.50 15.04 -3.57
CA ILE A 46 10.95 15.18 -2.23
C ILE A 46 10.01 14.01 -1.92
N PRO A 47 10.35 13.11 -1.00
CA PRO A 47 9.68 11.83 -0.84
C PRO A 47 8.49 11.90 0.12
N PHE A 48 7.28 11.94 -0.40
CA PHE A 48 6.05 11.66 0.33
C PHE A 48 5.49 10.27 -0.02
N HIS A 49 6.39 9.30 -0.20
CA HIS A 49 6.10 7.90 -0.54
C HIS A 49 6.90 6.92 0.31
N MET A 50 6.60 5.63 0.24
CA MET A 50 7.43 4.57 0.82
C MET A 50 8.82 4.49 0.15
N PRO A 51 9.84 4.01 0.83
CA PRO A 51 9.86 3.46 2.19
C PRO A 51 9.93 4.53 3.29
N GLY A 52 9.56 4.11 4.52
CA GLY A 52 9.47 4.98 5.70
C GLY A 52 10.79 5.57 6.17
N HIS A 53 11.94 4.98 5.85
CA HIS A 53 13.26 5.55 6.17
C HIS A 53 13.57 6.83 5.36
N LYS A 54 12.78 7.15 4.34
CA LYS A 54 12.91 8.38 3.51
C LYS A 54 14.32 8.62 2.96
N ARG A 55 15.15 7.58 2.86
CA ARG A 55 16.58 7.66 2.54
C ARG A 55 17.40 8.51 3.54
N ASN A 56 16.83 8.79 4.70
CA ASN A 56 17.51 9.49 5.78
C ASN A 56 18.46 8.51 6.50
N VAL A 57 19.75 8.71 6.31
CA VAL A 57 20.79 7.84 6.88
C VAL A 57 21.20 8.21 8.32
N GLU A 58 20.72 9.36 8.82
CA GLU A 58 21.11 9.86 10.14
C GLU A 58 20.58 9.00 11.29
N TYR A 59 19.38 8.43 11.13
CA TYR A 59 18.75 7.61 12.16
C TYR A 59 19.18 6.14 12.13
N MET A 60 19.72 5.67 11.00
CA MET A 60 20.08 4.27 10.80
C MET A 60 21.55 4.17 10.41
N ASN A 61 22.42 4.04 11.42
CA ASN A 61 23.82 3.73 11.16
C ASN A 61 23.95 2.27 10.70
N PHE A 62 23.84 2.06 9.38
CA PHE A 62 23.92 0.75 8.76
C PHE A 62 25.29 0.57 8.09
N VAL A 63 26.03 -0.47 8.47
CA VAL A 63 27.31 -0.79 7.82
C VAL A 63 27.08 -1.16 6.36
N ASN A 64 28.16 -1.11 5.55
CA ASN A 64 28.06 -1.54 4.15
C ASN A 64 27.43 -2.95 4.07
N PRO A 65 26.31 -3.12 3.38
CA PRO A 65 25.57 -4.38 3.30
C PRO A 65 26.44 -5.58 2.92
N PHE A 66 27.37 -5.44 1.98
CA PHE A 66 28.25 -6.52 1.56
C PHE A 66 29.14 -7.07 2.69
N MET A 67 29.38 -6.29 3.76
CA MET A 67 30.21 -6.74 4.89
C MET A 67 29.45 -7.63 5.88
N ILE A 68 28.13 -7.60 5.84
CA ILE A 68 27.23 -8.36 6.73
C ILE A 68 26.29 -9.29 5.97
N ASP A 69 26.47 -9.43 4.64
CA ASP A 69 25.70 -10.37 3.83
C ASP A 69 26.29 -11.77 3.93
N ILE A 70 25.72 -12.54 4.83
CA ILE A 70 26.14 -13.90 5.14
C ILE A 70 24.95 -14.85 5.02
N THR A 71 25.23 -16.14 5.10
CA THR A 71 24.24 -17.21 5.30
C THR A 71 24.40 -17.85 6.67
N GLU A 72 23.80 -19.02 6.89
CA GLU A 72 23.91 -19.81 8.12
C GLU A 72 25.34 -20.39 8.26
N ILE A 73 26.26 -19.61 8.80
CA ILE A 73 27.65 -20.02 9.10
C ILE A 73 27.85 -20.22 10.59
N ASP A 74 28.95 -20.91 10.96
CA ASP A 74 29.31 -21.14 12.37
C ASP A 74 29.33 -19.83 13.16
N GLY A 75 28.67 -19.83 14.33
CA GLY A 75 28.52 -18.65 15.18
C GLY A 75 27.33 -17.73 14.84
N PHE A 76 26.61 -18.01 13.74
CA PHE A 76 25.37 -17.35 13.38
C PHE A 76 24.22 -18.35 13.36
N ASP A 77 22.99 -17.87 13.61
CA ASP A 77 21.80 -18.69 13.82
C ASP A 77 21.16 -19.11 12.49
N ASN A 78 20.25 -20.09 12.54
CA ASN A 78 19.43 -20.52 11.41
C ASN A 78 18.01 -19.98 11.56
N TYR A 79 17.58 -19.15 10.63
CA TYR A 79 16.26 -18.52 10.66
C TYR A 79 15.10 -19.55 10.71
N HIS A 80 15.22 -20.70 10.05
CA HIS A 80 14.17 -21.73 10.00
C HIS A 80 14.15 -22.64 11.24
N ASN A 81 15.21 -22.60 12.08
CA ASN A 81 15.28 -23.25 13.38
C ASN A 81 16.11 -22.38 14.33
N PRO A 82 15.60 -21.20 14.74
CA PRO A 82 16.38 -20.24 15.49
C PRO A 82 16.62 -20.71 16.93
N GLU A 83 17.88 -20.76 17.34
CA GLU A 83 18.32 -21.17 18.67
C GLU A 83 19.27 -20.14 19.34
N GLY A 84 19.80 -19.17 18.55
CA GLY A 84 20.78 -18.17 18.96
C GLY A 84 20.30 -16.73 18.69
N ILE A 85 21.15 -15.94 18.00
CA ILE A 85 20.98 -14.48 17.86
C ILE A 85 19.68 -14.06 17.14
N ILE A 86 19.21 -14.85 16.18
CA ILE A 86 17.94 -14.57 15.48
C ILE A 86 16.78 -14.78 16.45
N LYS A 87 16.82 -15.87 17.24
CA LYS A 87 15.84 -16.13 18.29
C LYS A 87 15.81 -15.02 19.31
N GLU A 88 16.96 -14.62 19.83
CA GLU A 88 17.09 -13.54 20.82
C GLU A 88 16.52 -12.22 20.29
N SER A 89 16.79 -11.89 19.02
CA SER A 89 16.25 -10.70 18.37
C SER A 89 14.72 -10.74 18.23
N MET A 90 14.14 -11.88 17.80
CA MET A 90 12.68 -12.05 17.73
C MET A 90 12.02 -12.07 19.11
N GLU A 91 12.67 -12.63 20.14
CA GLU A 91 12.19 -12.58 21.53
C GLU A 91 12.21 -11.15 22.08
N LEU A 92 13.22 -10.34 21.71
CA LEU A 92 13.24 -8.93 22.04
C LEU A 92 12.07 -8.20 21.38
N ALA A 93 11.84 -8.42 20.10
CA ALA A 93 10.67 -7.87 19.39
C ALA A 93 9.36 -8.31 20.08
N THR A 94 9.22 -9.58 20.44
CA THR A 94 8.06 -10.11 21.17
C THR A 94 7.80 -9.35 22.48
N LYS A 95 8.85 -9.05 23.25
CA LYS A 95 8.74 -8.26 24.49
C LYS A 95 8.33 -6.82 24.21
N VAL A 96 8.93 -6.20 23.19
CA VAL A 96 8.65 -4.80 22.82
C VAL A 96 7.20 -4.62 22.38
N TYR A 97 6.69 -5.52 21.55
CA TYR A 97 5.31 -5.47 21.08
C TYR A 97 4.30 -6.03 22.09
N GLY A 98 4.76 -6.72 23.14
CA GLY A 98 3.87 -7.34 24.15
C GLY A 98 2.98 -8.45 23.58
N THR A 99 3.47 -9.16 22.57
CA THR A 99 2.78 -10.27 21.90
C THR A 99 3.18 -11.61 22.51
N ARG A 100 2.52 -12.70 22.09
CA ARG A 100 2.99 -14.05 22.43
C ARG A 100 4.23 -14.43 21.63
N GLU A 101 4.26 -14.01 20.35
CA GLU A 101 5.37 -14.26 19.45
C GLU A 101 5.38 -13.22 18.36
N SER A 102 6.57 -12.74 18.00
CA SER A 102 6.81 -11.82 16.89
C SER A 102 7.87 -12.40 15.97
N ILE A 103 7.51 -12.62 14.70
CA ILE A 103 8.32 -13.38 13.75
C ILE A 103 8.72 -12.47 12.61
N TYR A 104 10.00 -12.36 12.32
CA TYR A 104 10.51 -11.58 11.19
C TYR A 104 10.09 -12.19 9.87
N LEU A 105 9.80 -11.34 8.88
CA LEU A 105 9.39 -11.74 7.53
C LEU A 105 10.37 -11.14 6.52
N VAL A 106 11.22 -11.97 5.93
CA VAL A 106 12.19 -11.55 4.90
C VAL A 106 11.58 -11.55 3.48
N ASN A 107 10.39 -12.11 3.30
CA ASN A 107 9.64 -12.10 2.05
C ASN A 107 8.39 -11.18 2.11
N GLY A 108 8.42 -10.19 3.02
CA GLY A 108 7.40 -9.16 3.14
C GLY A 108 6.11 -9.63 3.80
N SER A 109 5.20 -8.68 4.02
CA SER A 109 3.86 -8.95 4.58
C SER A 109 3.04 -9.89 3.71
N THR A 110 3.34 -10.01 2.42
CA THR A 110 2.70 -10.97 1.51
C THR A 110 2.78 -12.39 2.06
N VAL A 111 3.98 -12.84 2.43
CA VAL A 111 4.17 -14.18 3.00
C VAL A 111 3.56 -14.28 4.39
N GLY A 112 3.65 -13.23 5.20
CA GLY A 112 3.00 -13.17 6.50
C GLY A 112 1.49 -13.39 6.43
N LEU A 113 0.81 -12.71 5.51
CA LEU A 113 -0.64 -12.86 5.28
C LEU A 113 -1.00 -14.28 4.83
N ILE A 114 -0.27 -14.84 3.86
CA ILE A 114 -0.49 -16.19 3.36
C ILE A 114 -0.31 -17.21 4.49
N ALA A 115 0.79 -17.12 5.24
CA ALA A 115 1.09 -18.03 6.34
C ALA A 115 0.09 -17.89 7.50
N ALA A 116 -0.36 -16.67 7.83
CA ALA A 116 -1.38 -16.41 8.82
C ALA A 116 -2.71 -17.09 8.45
N ILE A 117 -3.18 -16.89 7.21
CA ILE A 117 -4.43 -17.48 6.72
C ILE A 117 -4.35 -19.01 6.74
N TYR A 118 -3.27 -19.60 6.22
CA TYR A 118 -3.09 -21.05 6.19
C TYR A 118 -2.86 -21.66 7.57
N GLY A 119 -2.28 -20.88 8.48
CA GLY A 119 -2.09 -21.29 9.88
C GLY A 119 -3.39 -21.53 10.62
N VAL A 120 -4.50 -20.91 10.18
CA VAL A 120 -5.80 -20.98 10.87
C VAL A 120 -6.93 -21.61 10.03
N THR A 121 -6.66 -21.92 8.76
CA THR A 121 -7.64 -22.54 7.85
C THR A 121 -7.15 -23.86 7.32
N ASP A 122 -8.08 -24.70 6.90
CA ASP A 122 -7.85 -25.86 6.07
C ASP A 122 -8.48 -25.65 4.68
N LYS A 123 -8.16 -26.53 3.73
CA LYS A 123 -8.69 -26.45 2.37
C LYS A 123 -10.22 -26.42 2.36
N LYS A 124 -10.80 -25.46 1.63
CA LYS A 124 -12.25 -25.23 1.49
C LYS A 124 -12.95 -24.70 2.74
N ASP A 125 -12.20 -24.28 3.73
CA ASP A 125 -12.80 -23.57 4.86
C ASP A 125 -13.44 -22.26 4.42
N LYS A 126 -14.48 -21.86 5.15
CA LYS A 126 -15.16 -20.58 4.94
C LYS A 126 -14.48 -19.44 5.69
N VAL A 127 -14.30 -18.32 5.00
CA VAL A 127 -13.72 -17.10 5.56
C VAL A 127 -14.53 -15.86 5.18
N ILE A 128 -14.49 -14.82 6.01
CA ILE A 128 -15.00 -13.49 5.69
C ILE A 128 -13.81 -12.58 5.43
N VAL A 129 -13.79 -11.89 4.29
CA VAL A 129 -12.67 -11.06 3.83
C VAL A 129 -13.15 -9.66 3.51
N ALA A 130 -12.46 -8.64 4.05
CA ALA A 130 -12.71 -7.26 3.65
C ALA A 130 -12.34 -7.05 2.18
N ARG A 131 -13.26 -6.44 1.42
CA ARG A 131 -13.13 -6.36 -0.05
C ARG A 131 -11.95 -5.48 -0.50
N ASN A 132 -11.45 -4.60 0.37
CA ASN A 132 -10.28 -3.78 0.17
C ASN A 132 -8.95 -4.42 0.62
N CYS A 133 -8.94 -5.72 0.93
CA CYS A 133 -7.70 -6.43 1.27
C CYS A 133 -6.71 -6.44 0.11
N HIS A 134 -5.43 -6.51 0.45
CA HIS A 134 -4.34 -6.64 -0.49
C HIS A 134 -4.42 -7.98 -1.27
N LYS A 135 -3.91 -8.00 -2.52
CA LYS A 135 -3.91 -9.19 -3.39
C LYS A 135 -3.33 -10.46 -2.75
N ALA A 136 -2.44 -10.34 -1.76
CA ALA A 136 -1.90 -11.48 -1.03
C ALA A 136 -2.97 -12.33 -0.34
N VAL A 137 -4.04 -11.68 0.18
CA VAL A 137 -5.19 -12.38 0.77
C VAL A 137 -5.92 -13.19 -0.30
N TYR A 138 -6.18 -12.60 -1.46
CA TYR A 138 -6.84 -13.29 -2.58
C TYR A 138 -6.01 -14.44 -3.13
N ASN A 139 -4.68 -14.31 -3.16
CA ASN A 139 -3.78 -15.42 -3.49
C ASN A 139 -3.92 -16.58 -2.50
N ALA A 140 -4.06 -16.28 -1.19
CA ALA A 140 -4.31 -17.31 -0.19
C ALA A 140 -5.66 -18.00 -0.39
N LEU A 141 -6.72 -17.24 -0.75
CA LEU A 141 -8.02 -17.81 -1.09
C LEU A 141 -7.93 -18.81 -2.24
N PHE A 142 -7.18 -18.44 -3.29
CA PHE A 142 -6.96 -19.31 -4.45
C PHE A 142 -6.25 -20.61 -4.06
N HIS A 143 -5.08 -20.52 -3.46
CA HIS A 143 -4.26 -21.71 -3.18
C HIS A 143 -4.88 -22.69 -2.18
N GLN A 144 -5.62 -22.17 -1.18
CA GLN A 144 -6.30 -22.99 -0.17
C GLN A 144 -7.73 -23.36 -0.59
N GLU A 145 -8.16 -22.94 -1.79
CA GLU A 145 -9.53 -23.14 -2.30
C GLU A 145 -10.62 -22.65 -1.34
N LEU A 146 -10.35 -21.54 -0.62
CA LEU A 146 -11.23 -21.06 0.44
C LEU A 146 -12.56 -20.53 -0.11
N GLU A 147 -13.64 -20.76 0.65
CA GLU A 147 -14.94 -20.16 0.39
C GLU A 147 -15.02 -18.79 1.06
N ALA A 148 -14.77 -17.74 0.27
CA ALA A 148 -14.75 -16.37 0.78
C ALA A 148 -16.12 -15.70 0.66
N GLU A 149 -16.61 -15.12 1.75
CA GLU A 149 -17.66 -14.10 1.75
C GLU A 149 -17.02 -12.72 1.93
N TYR A 150 -17.46 -11.73 1.14
CA TYR A 150 -16.84 -10.41 1.15
C TYR A 150 -17.64 -9.41 1.98
N ILE A 151 -16.98 -8.79 2.98
CA ILE A 151 -17.50 -7.62 3.67
C ILE A 151 -16.96 -6.36 3.00
N TYR A 152 -17.87 -5.48 2.58
CA TYR A 152 -17.52 -4.24 1.88
C TYR A 152 -17.38 -3.13 2.91
N PRO A 153 -16.18 -2.48 3.01
CA PRO A 153 -16.03 -1.27 3.79
C PRO A 153 -16.96 -0.19 3.23
N GLN A 154 -17.33 0.76 4.05
CA GLN A 154 -18.00 1.95 3.55
C GLN A 154 -17.06 2.73 2.64
N ILE A 155 -17.66 3.50 1.72
CA ILE A 155 -16.94 4.37 0.81
C ILE A 155 -17.30 5.81 1.13
N HIS A 156 -16.30 6.66 1.28
CA HIS A 156 -16.48 8.09 1.50
C HIS A 156 -17.16 8.72 0.28
N LYS A 157 -18.27 9.41 0.49
CA LYS A 157 -19.17 9.86 -0.60
C LYS A 157 -18.50 10.81 -1.61
N ASP A 158 -17.65 11.70 -1.09
CA ASP A 158 -17.08 12.76 -1.93
C ASP A 158 -15.80 12.33 -2.64
N THR A 159 -15.05 11.36 -2.09
CA THR A 159 -13.74 10.99 -2.60
C THR A 159 -13.66 9.57 -3.14
N GLY A 160 -14.56 8.68 -2.74
CA GLY A 160 -14.48 7.26 -3.06
C GLY A 160 -13.47 6.48 -2.21
N ALA A 161 -12.83 7.12 -1.24
CA ALA A 161 -11.87 6.49 -0.33
C ALA A 161 -12.54 5.41 0.53
N TYR A 162 -11.79 4.35 0.86
CA TYR A 162 -12.28 3.30 1.74
C TYR A 162 -12.34 3.79 3.20
N CYS A 163 -13.49 3.54 3.83
CA CYS A 163 -13.71 3.74 5.26
C CYS A 163 -13.50 2.45 6.04
N GLY A 164 -13.82 2.45 7.35
CA GLY A 164 -13.73 1.28 8.21
C GLY A 164 -14.80 0.21 7.92
N ILE A 165 -14.63 -0.95 8.54
CA ILE A 165 -15.60 -2.03 8.53
C ILE A 165 -16.68 -1.77 9.56
N ASP A 166 -17.94 -1.98 9.18
CA ASP A 166 -19.10 -1.88 10.08
C ASP A 166 -19.22 -3.16 10.93
N PRO A 167 -19.01 -3.09 12.26
CA PRO A 167 -19.10 -4.27 13.13
C PRO A 167 -20.48 -4.92 13.13
N CYS A 168 -21.56 -4.14 12.95
CA CYS A 168 -22.93 -4.69 12.93
C CYS A 168 -23.16 -5.55 11.68
N LYS A 169 -22.69 -5.08 10.51
CA LYS A 169 -22.75 -5.88 9.28
C LYS A 169 -21.91 -7.14 9.38
N LEU A 170 -20.73 -7.06 10.01
CA LEU A 170 -19.89 -8.22 10.24
C LEU A 170 -20.61 -9.25 11.11
N GLU A 171 -21.28 -8.82 12.19
CA GLU A 171 -22.05 -9.74 13.06
C GLU A 171 -23.21 -10.41 12.30
N GLU A 172 -23.92 -9.66 11.43
CA GLU A 172 -24.98 -10.23 10.58
C GLU A 172 -24.43 -11.29 9.60
N MET A 173 -23.24 -11.07 9.05
CA MET A 173 -22.60 -12.03 8.15
C MET A 173 -22.16 -13.29 8.91
N LEU A 174 -21.58 -13.16 10.09
CA LEU A 174 -21.18 -14.29 10.94
C LEU A 174 -22.38 -15.10 11.40
N LYS A 175 -23.51 -14.46 11.73
CA LYS A 175 -24.78 -15.15 12.04
C LYS A 175 -25.27 -16.05 10.90
N LYS A 176 -25.06 -15.64 9.65
CA LYS A 176 -25.44 -16.40 8.45
C LYS A 176 -24.40 -17.48 8.09
N ASN A 177 -23.16 -17.31 8.52
CA ASN A 177 -22.01 -18.14 8.20
C ASN A 177 -21.32 -18.61 9.48
N ILE A 178 -22.01 -19.39 10.29
CA ILE A 178 -21.56 -19.82 11.63
C ILE A 178 -20.32 -20.74 11.60
N ASP A 179 -19.98 -21.29 10.45
CA ASP A 179 -18.84 -22.16 10.18
C ASP A 179 -17.59 -21.37 9.72
N THR A 180 -17.66 -20.03 9.71
CA THR A 180 -16.52 -19.16 9.39
C THR A 180 -15.32 -19.45 10.30
N LYS A 181 -14.15 -19.73 9.71
CA LYS A 181 -12.91 -20.01 10.44
C LYS A 181 -12.11 -18.76 10.76
N ALA A 182 -12.08 -17.83 9.83
CA ALA A 182 -11.34 -16.59 10.00
C ALA A 182 -12.07 -15.39 9.37
N VAL A 183 -11.84 -14.22 9.96
CA VAL A 183 -12.17 -12.91 9.42
C VAL A 183 -10.87 -12.19 9.12
N ILE A 184 -10.68 -11.71 7.89
CA ILE A 184 -9.48 -11.02 7.44
C ILE A 184 -9.85 -9.59 7.05
N ILE A 185 -9.24 -8.60 7.70
CA ILE A 185 -9.48 -7.18 7.43
C ILE A 185 -8.18 -6.41 7.30
N THR A 186 -8.23 -5.26 6.62
CA THR A 186 -7.12 -4.29 6.53
C THR A 186 -7.44 -3.08 7.39
N SER A 187 -6.58 -2.78 8.37
CA SER A 187 -6.70 -1.63 9.26
C SER A 187 -5.32 -1.25 9.82
N PRO A 188 -4.81 -0.02 9.59
CA PRO A 188 -5.44 1.07 8.82
C PRO A 188 -5.65 0.73 7.35
N THR A 189 -6.63 1.40 6.72
CA THR A 189 -6.73 1.39 5.24
C THR A 189 -5.54 2.15 4.63
N TYR A 190 -5.42 2.13 3.31
CA TYR A 190 -4.36 2.87 2.62
C TYR A 190 -4.44 4.38 2.88
N GLU A 191 -5.66 4.88 3.03
CA GLU A 191 -5.98 6.27 3.37
C GLU A 191 -5.76 6.61 4.85
N GLY A 192 -5.56 5.61 5.71
CA GLY A 192 -5.31 5.80 7.14
C GLY A 192 -6.51 5.57 8.06
N VAL A 193 -7.66 5.11 7.53
CA VAL A 193 -8.85 4.87 8.37
C VAL A 193 -8.69 3.61 9.20
N VAL A 194 -8.92 3.71 10.49
CA VAL A 194 -8.87 2.61 11.45
C VAL A 194 -10.28 2.15 11.80
N SER A 195 -10.51 0.84 11.73
CA SER A 195 -11.75 0.19 12.15
C SER A 195 -11.78 -0.03 13.67
N ASP A 196 -12.96 -0.19 14.26
CA ASP A 196 -13.13 -0.58 15.67
C ASP A 196 -12.71 -2.05 15.89
N ILE A 197 -11.40 -2.26 15.96
CA ILE A 197 -10.80 -3.61 16.06
C ILE A 197 -11.27 -4.33 17.33
N ARG A 198 -11.40 -3.60 18.45
CA ARG A 198 -11.85 -4.19 19.71
C ARG A 198 -13.24 -4.78 19.58
N ARG A 199 -14.19 -4.01 19.07
CA ARG A 199 -15.55 -4.49 18.87
C ARG A 199 -15.62 -5.58 17.81
N ILE A 200 -14.82 -5.48 16.74
CA ILE A 200 -14.73 -6.52 15.71
C ILE A 200 -14.19 -7.82 16.31
N SER A 201 -13.13 -7.77 17.14
CA SER A 201 -12.55 -8.96 17.77
C SER A 201 -13.53 -9.65 18.71
N GLU A 202 -14.24 -8.88 19.55
CA GLU A 202 -15.29 -9.41 20.43
C GLU A 202 -16.38 -10.15 19.65
N ILE A 203 -16.83 -9.59 18.53
CA ILE A 203 -17.81 -10.21 17.65
C ILE A 203 -17.24 -11.49 17.02
N VAL A 204 -16.06 -11.43 16.43
CA VAL A 204 -15.41 -12.58 15.77
C VAL A 204 -15.23 -13.75 16.75
N HIS A 205 -14.75 -13.45 17.95
CA HIS A 205 -14.52 -14.46 19.00
C HIS A 205 -15.82 -15.08 19.52
N LYS A 206 -16.92 -14.33 19.55
CA LYS A 206 -18.25 -14.85 19.90
C LYS A 206 -18.71 -15.98 18.97
N TYR A 207 -18.29 -15.95 17.71
CA TYR A 207 -18.56 -16.99 16.71
C TYR A 207 -17.43 -18.01 16.57
N ASN A 208 -16.48 -18.01 17.50
CA ASN A 208 -15.33 -18.93 17.54
C ASN A 208 -14.45 -18.88 16.28
N ALA A 209 -14.44 -17.75 15.58
CA ALA A 209 -13.56 -17.47 14.44
C ALA A 209 -12.28 -16.77 14.92
N VAL A 210 -11.27 -16.71 14.05
CA VAL A 210 -9.99 -16.03 14.23
C VAL A 210 -10.01 -14.68 13.54
N LEU A 211 -9.50 -13.63 14.17
CA LEU A 211 -9.33 -12.31 13.56
C LEU A 211 -7.88 -12.10 13.09
N ILE A 212 -7.71 -11.97 11.78
CA ILE A 212 -6.44 -11.60 11.13
C ILE A 212 -6.53 -10.14 10.68
N VAL A 213 -5.59 -9.31 11.13
CA VAL A 213 -5.51 -7.90 10.71
C VAL A 213 -4.27 -7.66 9.87
N ASP A 214 -4.49 -7.27 8.63
CA ASP A 214 -3.45 -6.67 7.79
C ASP A 214 -3.24 -5.22 8.24
N GLU A 215 -2.26 -5.04 9.12
CA GLU A 215 -1.82 -3.76 9.66
C GLU A 215 -0.51 -3.30 8.98
N ALA A 216 -0.34 -3.63 7.69
CA ALA A 216 0.87 -3.29 6.94
C ALA A 216 1.19 -1.78 6.94
N HIS A 217 0.19 -0.91 7.07
CA HIS A 217 0.33 0.53 7.15
C HIS A 217 0.39 1.08 8.59
N GLY A 218 0.37 0.23 9.61
CA GLY A 218 0.30 0.62 11.02
C GLY A 218 1.50 0.22 11.87
N ALA A 219 2.66 -0.10 11.27
CA ALA A 219 3.83 -0.56 12.03
C ALA A 219 4.36 0.45 13.08
N HIS A 220 4.03 1.73 12.97
CA HIS A 220 4.38 2.79 13.92
C HIS A 220 3.42 2.89 15.11
N LEU A 221 2.20 2.39 14.97
CA LEU A 221 1.14 2.52 15.97
C LEU A 221 1.54 1.99 17.37
N PRO A 222 2.27 0.85 17.48
CA PRO A 222 2.71 0.36 18.79
C PRO A 222 3.67 1.30 19.54
N TYR A 223 4.27 2.26 18.87
CA TYR A 223 5.31 3.13 19.43
C TYR A 223 4.88 4.57 19.66
N MET A 224 3.69 4.95 19.20
CA MET A 224 3.27 6.36 19.12
C MET A 224 1.89 6.57 19.73
N ASP A 225 1.83 6.86 21.03
CA ASP A 225 0.56 7.01 21.79
C ASP A 225 -0.39 8.09 21.26
N MET A 226 0.14 9.07 20.47
CA MET A 226 -0.66 10.11 19.83
C MET A 226 -1.33 9.65 18.53
N PHE A 227 -1.06 8.43 18.08
CA PHE A 227 -1.69 7.78 16.94
C PHE A 227 -2.70 6.72 17.40
N PRO A 228 -3.52 6.16 16.49
CA PRO A 228 -4.47 5.10 16.82
C PRO A 228 -3.79 3.89 17.50
N LYS A 229 -4.54 3.16 18.29
CA LYS A 229 -4.05 1.93 18.88
C LYS A 229 -3.88 0.84 17.82
N SER A 230 -2.75 0.12 17.91
CA SER A 230 -2.50 -1.05 17.07
C SER A 230 -3.49 -2.17 17.35
N ALA A 231 -3.83 -2.93 16.30
CA ALA A 231 -4.65 -4.13 16.38
C ALA A 231 -4.08 -5.19 17.35
N ILE A 232 -2.78 -5.16 17.61
CA ILE A 232 -2.09 -6.01 18.60
C ILE A 232 -2.76 -5.88 19.98
N TYR A 233 -3.16 -4.66 20.37
CA TYR A 233 -3.70 -4.35 21.70
C TYR A 233 -5.23 -4.33 21.73
N GLU A 234 -5.88 -4.47 20.58
CA GLU A 234 -7.33 -4.38 20.43
C GLU A 234 -7.98 -5.76 20.18
N GLY A 235 -7.27 -6.85 20.45
CA GLY A 235 -7.81 -8.20 20.47
C GLY A 235 -7.73 -8.98 19.15
N ALA A 236 -6.98 -8.51 18.17
CA ALA A 236 -6.67 -9.32 16.99
C ALA A 236 -5.87 -10.57 17.39
N ASP A 237 -6.07 -11.69 16.70
CA ASP A 237 -5.34 -12.94 16.95
C ASP A 237 -4.00 -13.00 16.22
N LEU A 238 -3.99 -12.52 14.97
CA LEU A 238 -2.80 -12.40 14.13
C LEU A 238 -2.76 -11.01 13.51
N VAL A 239 -1.60 -10.37 13.59
CA VAL A 239 -1.37 -9.04 13.02
C VAL A 239 -0.12 -9.06 12.15
N ILE A 240 -0.20 -8.49 10.96
CA ILE A 240 0.93 -8.41 10.03
C ILE A 240 1.26 -6.95 9.76
N GLN A 241 2.51 -6.55 10.03
CA GLN A 241 2.99 -5.19 9.85
C GLN A 241 4.14 -5.14 8.85
N SER A 242 4.11 -4.19 7.91
CA SER A 242 5.25 -3.87 7.04
C SER A 242 6.10 -2.78 7.71
N LEU A 243 7.24 -3.16 8.26
CA LEU A 243 8.10 -2.19 8.94
C LEU A 243 8.57 -1.09 7.97
N HIS A 244 8.97 -1.49 6.77
CA HIS A 244 9.52 -0.60 5.74
C HIS A 244 8.56 0.50 5.26
N LYS A 245 7.23 0.33 5.44
CA LYS A 245 6.28 1.31 4.91
C LYS A 245 6.32 2.64 5.64
N ILE A 246 6.60 2.62 6.94
CA ILE A 246 6.51 3.81 7.78
C ILE A 246 7.63 3.94 8.82
N LEU A 247 8.32 2.86 9.14
CA LEU A 247 9.45 2.84 10.06
C LEU A 247 10.78 2.81 9.29
N PRO A 248 11.91 3.16 9.95
CA PRO A 248 13.24 3.15 9.34
C PRO A 248 13.78 1.72 9.16
N SER A 249 13.21 0.97 8.23
CA SER A 249 13.66 -0.37 7.88
C SER A 249 13.73 -0.53 6.36
N LEU A 250 14.59 -1.44 5.87
CA LEU A 250 14.76 -1.69 4.44
C LEU A 250 13.47 -2.20 3.81
N THR A 251 13.27 -1.86 2.55
CA THR A 251 12.12 -2.35 1.75
C THR A 251 12.01 -3.86 1.84
N GLN A 252 10.77 -4.38 1.88
CA GLN A 252 10.42 -5.81 2.03
C GLN A 252 10.40 -6.31 3.48
N THR A 253 11.03 -5.62 4.44
CA THR A 253 10.99 -6.02 5.86
C THR A 253 9.57 -5.93 6.44
N ALA A 254 9.17 -6.98 7.16
CA ALA A 254 7.87 -7.06 7.81
C ALA A 254 7.93 -7.98 9.04
N ILE A 255 6.87 -7.97 9.84
CA ILE A 255 6.76 -8.78 11.05
C ILE A 255 5.34 -9.35 11.18
N LEU A 256 5.24 -10.60 11.61
CA LEU A 256 3.99 -11.26 11.96
C LEU A 256 3.93 -11.42 13.47
N HIS A 257 2.84 -11.00 14.06
CA HIS A 257 2.56 -11.12 15.48
C HIS A 257 1.48 -12.17 15.74
N ILE A 258 1.77 -13.12 16.61
CA ILE A 258 0.79 -14.03 17.22
C ILE A 258 0.40 -13.39 18.56
N CYS A 259 -0.87 -12.95 18.67
CA CYS A 259 -1.33 -12.15 19.79
C CYS A 259 -2.17 -12.96 20.79
N SER A 260 -2.73 -14.10 20.40
CA SER A 260 -3.64 -14.86 21.25
C SER A 260 -3.33 -16.35 21.34
N ASP A 261 -3.86 -17.00 22.42
CA ASP A 261 -3.78 -18.44 22.64
C ASP A 261 -4.68 -19.27 21.70
N ARG A 262 -5.50 -18.59 20.89
CA ARG A 262 -6.38 -19.25 19.91
C ARG A 262 -5.59 -19.84 18.74
N ILE A 263 -4.35 -19.38 18.55
CA ILE A 263 -3.52 -19.71 17.37
C ILE A 263 -2.63 -20.92 17.67
N ASN A 264 -2.66 -21.88 16.75
CA ASN A 264 -1.66 -22.93 16.71
C ASN A 264 -0.38 -22.41 16.02
N SER A 265 0.57 -21.90 16.83
CA SER A 265 1.84 -21.33 16.34
C SER A 265 2.59 -22.31 15.42
N SER A 266 2.61 -23.60 15.76
CA SER A 266 3.33 -24.60 14.95
C SER A 266 2.80 -24.71 13.51
N LYS A 267 1.48 -24.47 13.30
CA LYS A 267 0.90 -24.47 11.95
C LYS A 267 1.31 -23.21 11.19
N VAL A 268 1.35 -22.06 11.86
CA VAL A 268 1.84 -20.79 11.27
C VAL A 268 3.33 -20.91 10.88
N HIS A 269 4.18 -21.41 11.80
CA HIS A 269 5.61 -21.62 11.53
C HIS A 269 5.86 -22.58 10.35
N ARG A 270 5.05 -23.64 10.23
CA ARG A 270 5.15 -24.55 9.08
C ARG A 270 4.98 -23.82 7.76
N TYR A 271 3.98 -22.96 7.65
CA TYR A 271 3.73 -22.21 6.42
C TYR A 271 4.75 -21.10 6.19
N LEU A 272 5.26 -20.47 7.24
CA LEU A 272 6.39 -19.56 7.12
C LEU A 272 7.63 -20.30 6.57
N GLY A 273 7.93 -21.50 7.06
CA GLY A 273 9.03 -22.32 6.55
C GLY A 273 8.85 -22.76 5.08
N ILE A 274 7.60 -22.89 4.61
CA ILE A 274 7.31 -23.24 3.21
C ILE A 274 7.47 -22.03 2.27
N TYR A 275 7.03 -20.85 2.70
CA TYR A 275 6.89 -19.69 1.82
C TYR A 275 8.02 -18.66 1.96
N GLN A 276 8.82 -18.70 3.01
CA GLN A 276 10.01 -17.87 3.10
C GLN A 276 11.21 -18.52 2.43
N SER A 277 12.15 -17.69 1.95
CA SER A 277 13.38 -18.15 1.31
C SER A 277 14.15 -19.11 2.22
N SER A 278 14.70 -20.18 1.67
CA SER A 278 15.63 -21.08 2.37
C SER A 278 16.97 -20.41 2.68
N SER A 279 17.29 -19.31 2.00
CA SER A 279 18.45 -18.46 2.26
C SER A 279 17.96 -17.07 2.66
N PRO A 280 17.51 -16.87 3.91
CA PRO A 280 16.95 -15.61 4.38
C PRO A 280 18.02 -14.53 4.46
N SER A 281 17.70 -13.32 4.02
CA SER A 281 18.65 -12.21 4.05
C SER A 281 18.96 -11.73 5.47
N TYR A 282 20.19 -11.91 5.91
CA TYR A 282 20.69 -11.39 7.20
C TYR A 282 20.67 -9.85 7.23
N ILE A 283 20.87 -9.19 6.09
CA ILE A 283 20.75 -7.73 5.97
C ILE A 283 19.33 -7.27 6.34
N MET A 284 18.31 -7.97 5.85
CA MET A 284 16.92 -7.63 6.19
C MET A 284 16.62 -7.89 7.67
N MET A 285 17.07 -9.02 8.22
CA MET A 285 16.89 -9.32 9.64
C MET A 285 17.61 -8.30 10.54
N ALA A 286 18.85 -7.93 10.20
CA ALA A 286 19.60 -6.88 10.89
C ALA A 286 18.89 -5.52 10.81
N SER A 287 18.25 -5.22 9.68
CA SER A 287 17.46 -3.99 9.52
C SER A 287 16.21 -3.97 10.41
N MET A 288 15.52 -5.13 10.57
CA MET A 288 14.36 -5.26 11.46
C MET A 288 14.78 -5.14 12.94
N ASP A 289 15.85 -5.81 13.32
CA ASP A 289 16.42 -5.73 14.68
C ASP A 289 16.83 -4.29 15.04
N ASN A 290 17.59 -3.65 14.14
CA ASN A 290 18.03 -2.26 14.34
C ASN A 290 16.85 -1.28 14.39
N CYS A 291 15.82 -1.48 13.57
CA CYS A 291 14.59 -0.70 13.60
C CYS A 291 13.88 -0.84 14.95
N THR A 292 13.64 -2.04 15.43
CA THR A 292 13.02 -2.31 16.74
C THR A 292 13.83 -1.66 17.87
N ARG A 293 15.14 -1.81 17.84
CA ARG A 293 16.04 -1.19 18.82
C ARG A 293 15.99 0.34 18.78
N PHE A 294 16.00 0.93 17.56
CA PHE A 294 15.88 2.38 17.38
C PHE A 294 14.57 2.91 17.99
N MET A 295 13.45 2.25 17.71
CA MET A 295 12.14 2.68 18.22
C MET A 295 12.03 2.62 19.75
N CYS A 296 12.88 1.81 20.42
CA CYS A 296 12.91 1.68 21.89
C CYS A 296 13.90 2.63 22.59
N ARG A 297 14.64 3.46 21.86
CA ARG A 297 15.57 4.42 22.48
C ARG A 297 14.82 5.60 23.10
N GLU A 298 15.34 6.13 24.18
CA GLU A 298 14.78 7.32 24.84
C GLU A 298 14.79 8.54 23.89
N GLU A 299 15.84 8.69 23.08
CA GLU A 299 15.97 9.78 22.12
C GLU A 299 14.88 9.72 21.05
N THR A 300 14.43 8.52 20.67
CA THR A 300 13.39 8.32 19.66
C THR A 300 12.05 8.90 20.12
N GLY A 301 11.76 8.92 21.42
CA GLY A 301 10.57 9.59 21.96
C GLY A 301 10.50 11.06 21.58
N ARG A 302 11.63 11.80 21.63
CA ARG A 302 11.70 13.21 21.23
C ARG A 302 11.54 13.38 19.72
N ILE A 303 12.12 12.48 18.93
CA ILE A 303 11.96 12.48 17.46
C ILE A 303 10.48 12.27 17.08
N ILE A 304 9.81 11.34 17.76
CA ILE A 304 8.37 11.09 17.56
C ILE A 304 7.53 12.33 17.91
N GLU A 305 7.81 12.98 19.03
CA GLU A 305 7.10 14.19 19.45
C GLU A 305 7.34 15.36 18.47
N GLU A 306 8.57 15.54 18.01
CA GLU A 306 8.92 16.55 17.01
C GLU A 306 8.23 16.25 15.66
N TYR A 307 8.27 15.01 15.19
CA TYR A 307 7.55 14.56 13.99
C TYR A 307 6.05 14.88 14.10
N TYR A 308 5.42 14.46 15.20
CA TYR A 308 3.99 14.71 15.40
C TYR A 308 3.64 16.20 15.37
N ASN A 309 4.40 17.03 16.06
CA ASN A 309 4.17 18.46 16.12
C ASN A 309 4.30 19.13 14.74
N ASN A 310 5.33 18.80 13.97
CA ASN A 310 5.53 19.30 12.62
C ASN A 310 4.44 18.80 11.65
N LEU A 311 4.06 17.52 11.75
CA LEU A 311 2.97 16.94 10.97
C LEU A 311 1.65 17.68 11.24
N MET A 312 1.30 17.89 12.50
CA MET A 312 0.06 18.58 12.86
C MET A 312 0.07 20.07 12.47
N ALA A 313 1.24 20.70 12.44
CA ALA A 313 1.39 22.05 11.90
C ALA A 313 1.16 22.08 10.39
N LEU A 314 1.75 21.15 9.64
CA LEU A 314 1.53 21.00 8.20
C LEU A 314 0.04 20.77 7.88
N ARG A 315 -0.61 19.83 8.58
CA ARG A 315 -2.04 19.52 8.39
C ARG A 315 -2.93 20.76 8.58
N ARG A 316 -2.70 21.54 9.65
CA ARG A 316 -3.44 22.80 9.89
C ARG A 316 -3.21 23.82 8.77
N ARG A 317 -1.97 23.95 8.28
CA ARG A 317 -1.63 24.86 7.18
C ARG A 317 -2.33 24.47 5.89
N ILE A 318 -2.32 23.19 5.51
CA ILE A 318 -3.00 22.69 4.30
C ILE A 318 -4.52 22.94 4.40
N ASN A 319 -5.14 22.64 5.54
CA ASN A 319 -6.58 22.86 5.74
C ASN A 319 -6.97 24.36 5.80
N GLY A 320 -6.00 25.26 5.91
CA GLY A 320 -6.20 26.71 5.79
C GLY A 320 -6.21 27.22 4.34
N LEU A 321 -5.87 26.39 3.35
CA LEU A 321 -5.86 26.76 1.94
C LEU A 321 -7.29 26.80 1.37
N LYS A 322 -7.52 27.67 0.38
CA LYS A 322 -8.80 27.72 -0.33
C LYS A 322 -8.80 26.72 -1.50
N GLY A 323 -9.79 25.84 -1.54
CA GLY A 323 -9.95 24.88 -2.62
C GLY A 323 -8.99 23.67 -2.59
N ILE A 324 -8.14 23.58 -1.57
CA ILE A 324 -7.30 22.40 -1.29
C ILE A 324 -7.47 22.07 0.20
N SER A 325 -7.66 20.80 0.52
CA SER A 325 -7.84 20.35 1.91
C SER A 325 -7.45 18.90 2.10
N LEU A 326 -7.26 18.52 3.36
CA LEU A 326 -7.12 17.11 3.73
C LEU A 326 -8.49 16.47 3.92
N VAL A 327 -8.61 15.20 3.56
CA VAL A 327 -9.76 14.37 3.90
C VAL A 327 -9.53 13.81 5.30
N GLU A 328 -10.33 14.24 6.29
CA GLU A 328 -10.15 13.87 7.70
C GLU A 328 -11.40 13.25 8.34
N ASN A 329 -12.55 13.29 7.65
CA ASN A 329 -13.79 12.70 8.13
C ASN A 329 -14.32 11.68 7.12
N TYR A 330 -14.24 10.42 7.49
CA TYR A 330 -14.65 9.28 6.66
C TYR A 330 -16.00 8.68 7.10
N GLY A 331 -16.77 9.40 7.91
CA GLY A 331 -18.09 8.97 8.34
C GLY A 331 -18.08 8.01 9.54
N TYR A 332 -19.23 7.40 9.83
CA TYR A 332 -19.47 6.69 11.10
C TYR A 332 -18.70 5.35 11.24
N THR A 333 -18.13 4.81 10.17
CA THR A 333 -17.30 3.59 10.25
C THR A 333 -15.82 3.88 10.49
N MET A 334 -15.42 5.15 10.52
CA MET A 334 -14.12 5.56 11.00
C MET A 334 -14.15 5.54 12.53
N TYR A 335 -13.45 4.58 13.13
CA TYR A 335 -13.26 4.55 14.59
C TYR A 335 -12.15 5.51 15.00
N ASP A 336 -11.04 5.50 14.26
CA ASP A 336 -9.89 6.37 14.47
C ASP A 336 -9.19 6.62 13.12
N TYR A 337 -8.15 7.49 13.10
CA TYR A 337 -7.48 7.91 11.89
C TYR A 337 -5.97 8.06 12.07
N ASP A 338 -5.20 7.43 11.20
CA ASP A 338 -3.74 7.57 11.12
C ASP A 338 -3.34 8.88 10.43
N MET A 339 -2.96 9.86 11.27
CA MET A 339 -2.57 11.21 10.82
C MET A 339 -1.33 11.25 9.93
N SER A 340 -0.53 10.18 9.88
CA SER A 340 0.65 10.07 9.00
C SER A 340 0.28 10.07 7.51
N LYS A 341 -0.98 9.84 7.18
CA LYS A 341 -1.50 9.87 5.81
C LYS A 341 -2.01 11.27 5.47
N LEU A 342 -1.43 11.87 4.44
CA LEU A 342 -1.88 13.12 3.85
C LEU A 342 -2.77 12.81 2.64
N VAL A 343 -4.07 12.64 2.88
CA VAL A 343 -5.06 12.46 1.81
C VAL A 343 -5.52 13.83 1.36
N ILE A 344 -4.90 14.34 0.30
CA ILE A 344 -5.08 15.72 -0.19
C ILE A 344 -6.07 15.71 -1.35
N LYS A 345 -7.10 16.53 -1.27
CA LYS A 345 -8.06 16.76 -2.35
C LYS A 345 -8.06 18.21 -2.80
N SER A 346 -8.44 18.43 -4.06
CA SER A 346 -8.70 19.74 -4.64
C SER A 346 -10.16 19.84 -5.08
N ASP A 347 -10.75 21.04 -4.96
CA ASP A 347 -12.12 21.31 -5.45
C ASP A 347 -12.16 21.58 -6.97
N PHE A 348 -10.99 21.72 -7.62
CA PHE A 348 -10.86 22.14 -9.03
C PHE A 348 -9.89 21.26 -9.86
N LEU A 349 -9.11 20.36 -9.24
CA LEU A 349 -8.26 19.38 -9.90
C LEU A 349 -8.68 17.96 -9.49
N ASN A 350 -8.60 17.02 -10.41
CA ASN A 350 -8.68 15.60 -10.07
C ASN A 350 -7.35 15.10 -9.47
N GLY A 351 -7.34 13.86 -8.95
CA GLY A 351 -6.15 13.34 -8.28
C GLY A 351 -4.94 13.21 -9.21
N SER A 352 -5.12 12.75 -10.45
CA SER A 352 -4.01 12.62 -11.42
C SER A 352 -3.43 13.99 -11.78
N GLN A 353 -4.27 14.99 -12.02
CA GLN A 353 -3.82 16.36 -12.31
C GLN A 353 -3.01 16.94 -11.15
N LEU A 354 -3.52 16.82 -9.91
CA LEU A 354 -2.81 17.30 -8.73
C LEU A 354 -1.47 16.57 -8.54
N TYR A 355 -1.46 15.26 -8.74
CA TYR A 355 -0.24 14.44 -8.66
C TYR A 355 0.81 14.90 -9.67
N ASN A 356 0.44 15.02 -10.96
CA ASN A 356 1.36 15.39 -12.03
C ASN A 356 1.92 16.80 -11.82
N ILE A 357 1.10 17.76 -11.41
CA ILE A 357 1.58 19.11 -11.10
C ILE A 357 2.60 19.10 -9.96
N LEU A 358 2.32 18.38 -8.86
CA LEU A 358 3.24 18.28 -7.73
C LEU A 358 4.55 17.58 -8.12
N HIS A 359 4.48 16.53 -8.93
CA HIS A 359 5.63 15.79 -9.40
C HIS A 359 6.47 16.61 -10.39
N ASP A 360 5.86 17.10 -11.48
CA ASP A 360 6.60 17.63 -12.63
C ASP A 360 7.14 19.06 -12.39
N ARG A 361 6.39 19.87 -11.61
CA ARG A 361 6.79 21.28 -11.37
C ARG A 361 7.54 21.49 -10.07
N TYR A 362 7.23 20.67 -9.03
CA TYR A 362 7.79 20.88 -7.69
C TYR A 362 8.71 19.73 -7.25
N GLY A 363 8.87 18.68 -8.06
CA GLY A 363 9.69 17.52 -7.72
C GLY A 363 9.17 16.75 -6.50
N ILE A 364 7.87 16.84 -6.19
CA ILE A 364 7.26 16.20 -5.04
C ILE A 364 6.68 14.85 -5.46
N GLN A 365 7.33 13.78 -5.02
CA GLN A 365 6.89 12.41 -5.28
C GLN A 365 5.92 11.95 -4.20
N LEU A 366 4.64 11.87 -4.53
CA LEU A 366 3.61 11.31 -3.67
C LEU A 366 3.52 9.79 -3.81
N GLU A 367 2.79 9.14 -2.90
CA GLU A 367 2.60 7.69 -2.90
C GLU A 367 1.66 7.23 -4.02
N MET A 368 0.54 7.91 -4.22
CA MET A 368 -0.41 7.57 -5.27
C MET A 368 -1.34 8.73 -5.62
N ALA A 369 -1.93 8.63 -6.81
CA ALA A 369 -3.12 9.36 -7.22
C ALA A 369 -4.33 8.43 -7.26
N SER A 370 -5.47 8.93 -6.79
CA SER A 370 -6.80 8.37 -6.99
C SER A 370 -7.61 9.28 -7.91
N GLU A 371 -8.87 8.96 -8.16
CA GLU A 371 -9.75 9.80 -8.98
C GLU A 371 -9.90 11.24 -8.44
N ARG A 372 -10.00 11.40 -7.11
CA ARG A 372 -10.35 12.68 -6.46
C ARG A 372 -9.40 13.15 -5.39
N TYR A 373 -8.35 12.41 -5.11
CA TYR A 373 -7.35 12.76 -4.10
C TYR A 373 -6.00 12.17 -4.46
N VAL A 374 -5.00 12.67 -3.80
CA VAL A 374 -3.65 12.07 -3.79
C VAL A 374 -3.30 11.69 -2.35
N ILE A 375 -2.38 10.73 -2.20
CA ILE A 375 -1.86 10.32 -0.90
C ILE A 375 -0.38 10.66 -0.82
N GLY A 376 -0.02 11.46 0.19
CA GLY A 376 1.34 11.58 0.69
C GLY A 376 1.50 10.76 1.96
N MET A 377 2.61 10.05 2.08
CA MET A 377 2.98 9.32 3.30
C MET A 377 4.10 10.05 4.02
N THR A 378 3.91 10.29 5.30
CA THR A 378 4.92 10.88 6.18
C THR A 378 5.47 9.83 7.16
N SER A 379 6.64 10.09 7.71
CA SER A 379 7.28 9.25 8.72
C SER A 379 8.16 10.07 9.65
N LEU A 380 8.58 9.47 10.76
CA LEU A 380 9.52 10.11 11.69
C LEU A 380 10.91 10.38 11.08
N CYS A 381 11.18 9.86 9.88
CA CYS A 381 12.43 10.09 9.15
C CYS A 381 12.33 11.21 8.12
N ASP A 382 11.19 11.91 8.04
CA ASP A 382 11.02 13.03 7.11
C ASP A 382 11.99 14.17 7.41
N ASN A 383 12.48 14.83 6.37
CA ASN A 383 13.06 16.17 6.51
C ASN A 383 11.92 17.20 6.57
N PHE A 384 11.81 17.94 7.66
CA PHE A 384 10.70 18.88 7.86
C PHE A 384 10.75 20.10 6.92
N GLU A 385 11.88 20.41 6.29
CA GLU A 385 11.94 21.38 5.19
C GLU A 385 11.05 20.96 4.01
N HIS A 386 10.89 19.65 3.79
CA HIS A 386 10.00 19.12 2.76
C HIS A 386 8.53 19.44 3.03
N TYR A 387 8.15 19.62 4.30
CA TYR A 387 6.79 20.04 4.67
C TYR A 387 6.50 21.47 4.23
N ASP A 388 7.49 22.37 4.33
CA ASP A 388 7.37 23.74 3.83
C ASP A 388 7.29 23.76 2.32
N ILE A 389 8.08 22.95 1.63
CA ILE A 389 8.06 22.85 0.16
C ILE A 389 6.69 22.33 -0.32
N LEU A 390 6.15 21.26 0.31
CA LEU A 390 4.81 20.75 -0.01
C LEU A 390 3.74 21.82 0.22
N TYR A 391 3.78 22.49 1.37
CA TYR A 391 2.81 23.54 1.67
C TYR A 391 2.87 24.70 0.67
N ASN A 392 4.07 25.17 0.32
CA ASN A 392 4.26 26.27 -0.62
C ASN A 392 3.74 25.89 -2.02
N ALA A 393 4.04 24.67 -2.49
CA ALA A 393 3.51 24.15 -3.74
C ALA A 393 1.97 24.10 -3.74
N LEU A 394 1.36 23.55 -2.69
CA LEU A 394 -0.09 23.51 -2.55
C LEU A 394 -0.71 24.92 -2.44
N SER A 395 -0.05 25.86 -1.77
CA SER A 395 -0.48 27.26 -1.66
C SER A 395 -0.47 27.96 -3.01
N GLU A 396 0.58 27.75 -3.81
CA GLU A 396 0.66 28.28 -5.18
C GLU A 396 -0.43 27.69 -6.07
N ILE A 397 -0.64 26.35 -6.02
CA ILE A 397 -1.72 25.69 -6.76
C ILE A 397 -3.09 26.23 -6.33
N ALA A 398 -3.31 26.49 -5.03
CA ALA A 398 -4.56 27.06 -4.53
C ALA A 398 -4.88 28.45 -5.10
N THR A 399 -3.85 29.28 -5.40
CA THR A 399 -4.05 30.60 -6.05
C THR A 399 -4.54 30.48 -7.48
N MET A 400 -4.23 29.35 -8.16
CA MET A 400 -4.68 29.10 -9.53
C MET A 400 -6.20 28.88 -9.63
N SER A 401 -6.88 28.55 -8.51
CA SER A 401 -8.34 28.40 -8.45
C SER A 401 -9.11 29.66 -8.86
N GLY A 402 -8.54 30.85 -8.64
CA GLY A 402 -9.13 32.12 -9.05
C GLY A 402 -9.12 32.37 -10.57
N CYS A 403 -8.34 31.59 -11.33
CA CYS A 403 -8.28 31.65 -12.80
C CYS A 403 -9.31 30.75 -13.48
N VAL A 404 -9.99 29.87 -12.74
CA VAL A 404 -10.89 28.81 -13.25
C VAL A 404 -12.35 29.26 -13.39
N ASP A 405 -12.76 30.38 -12.82
CA ASP A 405 -14.17 30.86 -12.81
C ASP A 405 -14.70 31.38 -14.18
N ILE A 406 -14.13 30.98 -15.32
CA ILE A 406 -14.42 31.63 -16.61
C ILE A 406 -15.02 30.73 -17.67
N VAL A 407 -15.57 29.57 -17.38
CA VAL A 407 -16.35 28.82 -18.37
C VAL A 407 -17.79 28.67 -17.90
N ASN A 408 -18.68 29.51 -18.46
CA ASN A 408 -20.12 29.40 -18.29
C ASN A 408 -20.69 28.28 -19.17
N GLU A 409 -21.85 27.71 -18.76
CA GLU A 409 -22.67 26.69 -19.41
C GLU A 409 -22.98 26.90 -20.92
N LYS A 410 -22.41 27.90 -21.57
CA LYS A 410 -22.61 28.25 -22.99
C LYS A 410 -21.32 28.46 -23.79
N GLY A 411 -20.18 28.03 -23.28
CA GLY A 411 -18.94 28.05 -24.09
C GLY A 411 -18.42 29.43 -24.49
N CYS A 412 -18.81 30.52 -23.83
CA CYS A 412 -18.32 31.87 -24.10
C CYS A 412 -17.35 32.33 -23.02
N VAL A 413 -16.11 32.58 -23.39
CA VAL A 413 -15.07 33.17 -22.55
C VAL A 413 -15.39 34.64 -22.31
N LYS A 414 -15.59 35.05 -21.05
CA LYS A 414 -15.56 36.47 -20.66
C LYS A 414 -14.23 36.77 -20.01
N GLU A 415 -13.41 37.59 -20.67
CA GLU A 415 -12.17 38.13 -20.10
C GLU A 415 -12.46 38.85 -18.78
N LYS A 416 -11.81 38.41 -17.70
CA LYS A 416 -11.63 39.22 -16.49
C LYS A 416 -10.20 39.73 -16.46
N LYS A 417 -10.04 41.02 -16.30
CA LYS A 417 -8.78 41.72 -16.13
C LYS A 417 -8.07 41.23 -14.87
N CYS A 418 -6.87 40.66 -15.02
CA CYS A 418 -5.92 40.44 -13.94
C CYS A 418 -5.40 41.79 -13.44
N ILE A 419 -5.24 41.94 -12.10
CA ILE A 419 -4.97 43.24 -11.48
C ILE A 419 -3.48 43.41 -11.10
N SER A 420 -2.57 42.47 -11.41
CA SER A 420 -1.12 42.67 -11.21
C SER A 420 -0.28 41.83 -12.18
N GLY A 421 0.96 42.29 -12.48
CA GLY A 421 1.84 41.69 -13.51
C GLY A 421 2.33 40.28 -13.20
N ASP A 422 2.40 39.87 -11.94
CA ASP A 422 2.87 38.55 -11.52
C ASP A 422 1.81 37.45 -11.73
N GLU A 423 0.50 37.82 -11.75
CA GLU A 423 -0.59 36.89 -12.03
C GLU A 423 -0.72 36.54 -13.52
N GLN A 424 -0.19 37.38 -14.42
CA GLN A 424 -0.24 37.17 -15.86
C GLN A 424 0.67 36.03 -16.32
N GLU A 425 1.89 35.92 -15.75
CA GLU A 425 2.82 34.82 -16.06
C GLU A 425 2.26 33.46 -15.64
N ASN A 426 1.60 33.39 -14.48
CA ASN A 426 0.97 32.15 -13.99
C ASN A 426 -0.25 31.72 -14.85
N CYS A 427 -1.03 32.66 -15.36
CA CYS A 427 -2.14 32.37 -16.29
C CYS A 427 -1.65 31.88 -17.66
N ASP A 428 -0.53 32.42 -18.15
CA ASP A 428 0.02 32.05 -19.45
C ASP A 428 0.73 30.67 -19.43
N ILE A 429 1.24 30.27 -18.27
CA ILE A 429 1.81 28.92 -18.04
C ILE A 429 0.71 27.86 -18.13
N ILE A 430 -0.47 28.09 -17.53
CA ILE A 430 -1.62 27.17 -17.60
C ILE A 430 -2.15 27.04 -19.05
N LYS A 431 -2.15 28.11 -19.82
CA LYS A 431 -2.58 28.11 -21.23
C LYS A 431 -1.62 27.34 -22.13
N ASN A 432 -0.34 27.33 -21.83
CA ASN A 432 0.68 26.66 -22.64
C ASN A 432 0.73 25.14 -22.39
N ASP A 433 0.41 24.66 -21.18
CA ASP A 433 0.48 23.24 -20.84
C ASP A 433 -0.80 22.45 -21.16
N ARG A 434 -1.81 23.07 -21.82
CA ARG A 434 -3.08 22.42 -22.20
C ARG A 434 -3.68 21.54 -21.09
N ILE A 435 -3.71 22.04 -19.85
CA ILE A 435 -4.46 21.37 -18.79
C ILE A 435 -5.95 21.52 -19.17
N ASP A 436 -6.53 20.48 -19.71
CA ASP A 436 -7.96 20.47 -20.04
C ASP A 436 -8.76 20.42 -18.72
N MET A 437 -9.27 21.58 -18.31
CA MET A 437 -9.99 21.77 -17.06
C MET A 437 -11.50 21.51 -17.20
N THR A 438 -11.95 21.05 -18.38
CA THR A 438 -13.39 20.90 -18.66
C THR A 438 -14.03 19.66 -18.05
N ASP A 439 -13.23 18.68 -17.52
CA ASP A 439 -13.77 17.39 -17.05
C ASP A 439 -13.72 17.17 -15.52
N THR A 440 -13.76 18.24 -14.73
CA THR A 440 -13.72 18.13 -13.25
C THR A 440 -15.03 17.63 -12.61
N ARG A 441 -16.08 17.39 -13.39
CA ARG A 441 -17.44 17.00 -12.91
C ARG A 441 -17.93 15.66 -13.43
N SER A 442 -17.05 14.71 -13.77
CA SER A 442 -17.52 13.36 -14.03
C SER A 442 -18.25 12.84 -12.77
N GLU A 443 -19.51 12.42 -12.92
CA GLU A 443 -20.25 11.81 -11.81
C GLU A 443 -19.45 10.62 -11.27
N TYR A 444 -19.19 10.62 -9.97
CA TYR A 444 -18.53 9.49 -9.31
C TYR A 444 -19.38 8.23 -9.48
N ILE A 445 -18.89 7.29 -10.27
CA ILE A 445 -19.56 6.00 -10.48
C ILE A 445 -19.31 5.14 -9.25
N GLN A 446 -20.29 5.11 -8.34
CA GLN A 446 -20.29 4.16 -7.24
C GLN A 446 -20.71 2.78 -7.74
N ILE A 447 -19.96 1.77 -7.41
CA ILE A 447 -20.43 0.38 -7.50
C ILE A 447 -21.37 0.15 -6.30
N ASN A 448 -22.65 0.51 -6.47
CA ASN A 448 -23.65 0.50 -5.39
C ASN A 448 -24.08 -0.91 -4.97
N GLN A 449 -23.74 -1.93 -5.76
CA GLN A 449 -24.04 -3.33 -5.46
C GLN A 449 -22.79 -4.17 -5.59
N ALA A 450 -22.57 -5.01 -4.58
CA ALA A 450 -21.53 -6.03 -4.63
C ALA A 450 -21.73 -6.90 -5.89
N PRO A 451 -20.67 -7.19 -6.65
CA PRO A 451 -20.75 -8.12 -7.76
C PRO A 451 -21.30 -9.47 -7.30
N ALA A 452 -22.17 -10.09 -8.10
CA ALA A 452 -22.65 -11.42 -7.79
C ALA A 452 -21.53 -12.45 -7.97
N LYS A 453 -21.18 -13.16 -6.92
CA LYS A 453 -20.22 -14.27 -6.97
C LYS A 453 -20.93 -15.52 -7.53
N LYS A 454 -20.39 -16.13 -8.58
CA LYS A 454 -20.90 -17.36 -9.21
C LYS A 454 -19.97 -18.55 -9.03
N MET A 455 -18.69 -18.30 -8.83
CA MET A 455 -17.64 -19.30 -8.66
C MET A 455 -16.68 -18.82 -7.56
N THR A 456 -15.95 -19.74 -6.96
CA THR A 456 -14.79 -19.41 -6.15
C THR A 456 -13.66 -18.91 -7.08
N ILE A 457 -12.68 -18.20 -6.52
CA ILE A 457 -11.49 -17.78 -7.26
C ILE A 457 -10.77 -18.99 -7.86
N TYR A 458 -10.70 -20.10 -7.11
CA TYR A 458 -10.07 -21.33 -7.55
C TYR A 458 -10.79 -21.94 -8.78
N GLU A 459 -12.11 -22.05 -8.73
CA GLU A 459 -12.90 -22.57 -9.84
C GLU A 459 -12.76 -21.68 -11.09
N ALA A 460 -12.83 -20.37 -10.94
CA ALA A 460 -12.71 -19.44 -12.06
C ALA A 460 -11.34 -19.56 -12.75
N LEU A 461 -10.25 -19.46 -11.98
CA LEU A 461 -8.87 -19.51 -12.52
C LEU A 461 -8.46 -20.89 -13.07
N ASN A 462 -9.19 -21.97 -12.74
CA ASN A 462 -8.98 -23.30 -13.32
C ASN A 462 -9.98 -23.66 -14.43
N SER A 463 -10.86 -22.72 -14.81
CA SER A 463 -11.77 -22.89 -15.95
C SER A 463 -11.10 -22.54 -17.28
N ASN A 464 -11.70 -22.92 -18.39
CA ASN A 464 -11.31 -22.39 -19.69
C ASN A 464 -11.63 -20.89 -19.75
N CYS A 465 -10.80 -20.11 -20.42
CA CYS A 465 -11.01 -18.67 -20.56
C CYS A 465 -11.01 -18.23 -22.02
N GLU A 466 -11.52 -17.04 -22.25
CA GLU A 466 -11.44 -16.31 -23.52
C GLU A 466 -11.37 -14.80 -23.25
N THR A 467 -10.82 -14.08 -24.21
CA THR A 467 -10.67 -12.62 -24.12
C THR A 467 -11.75 -11.97 -24.98
N VAL A 468 -12.44 -10.95 -24.42
CA VAL A 468 -13.51 -10.22 -25.09
C VAL A 468 -13.34 -8.72 -24.88
N LYS A 469 -13.97 -7.89 -25.70
CA LYS A 469 -14.03 -6.44 -25.47
C LYS A 469 -14.72 -6.15 -24.14
N LEU A 470 -14.17 -5.26 -23.32
CA LEU A 470 -14.74 -4.88 -22.02
C LEU A 470 -16.21 -4.51 -22.11
N VAL A 471 -16.60 -3.74 -23.14
CA VAL A 471 -18.00 -3.31 -23.36
C VAL A 471 -18.98 -4.44 -23.64
N GLU A 472 -18.49 -5.59 -24.12
CA GLU A 472 -19.27 -6.78 -24.43
C GLU A 472 -19.34 -7.78 -23.27
N SER A 473 -18.54 -7.58 -22.21
CA SER A 473 -18.38 -8.52 -21.09
C SER A 473 -19.53 -8.51 -20.07
N LYS A 474 -20.55 -7.69 -20.25
CA LYS A 474 -21.70 -7.58 -19.33
C LYS A 474 -22.36 -8.94 -19.06
N GLY A 475 -22.52 -9.30 -17.79
CA GLY A 475 -23.15 -10.54 -17.34
C GLY A 475 -22.26 -11.77 -17.46
N MET A 476 -21.03 -11.63 -17.97
CA MET A 476 -20.02 -12.67 -18.02
C MET A 476 -19.30 -12.78 -16.68
N ILE A 477 -18.63 -13.91 -16.44
CA ILE A 477 -17.89 -14.16 -15.21
C ILE A 477 -16.43 -13.78 -15.45
N SER A 478 -15.85 -12.95 -14.60
CA SER A 478 -14.43 -12.59 -14.68
C SER A 478 -13.56 -13.82 -14.46
N TYR A 479 -12.59 -14.03 -15.36
CA TYR A 479 -11.56 -15.04 -15.18
C TYR A 479 -10.39 -14.50 -14.36
N ASP A 480 -10.03 -13.24 -14.53
CA ASP A 480 -8.88 -12.62 -13.87
C ASP A 480 -9.30 -11.44 -12.99
N TYR A 481 -8.32 -10.91 -12.25
CA TYR A 481 -8.49 -9.72 -11.43
C TYR A 481 -8.40 -8.46 -12.29
N VAL A 482 -9.24 -7.47 -12.00
CA VAL A 482 -9.01 -6.09 -12.46
C VAL A 482 -8.84 -5.20 -11.23
N TYR A 483 -7.73 -4.47 -11.12
CA TYR A 483 -7.42 -3.61 -9.99
C TYR A 483 -6.58 -2.40 -10.37
N LEU A 484 -6.70 -1.34 -9.58
CA LEU A 484 -5.78 -0.21 -9.61
C LEU A 484 -4.50 -0.53 -8.82
N TYR A 485 -3.36 -0.09 -9.30
CA TYR A 485 -2.11 -0.23 -8.57
C TYR A 485 -1.31 1.09 -8.57
N PRO A 486 -0.95 1.65 -7.38
CA PRO A 486 -1.42 1.29 -6.04
C PRO A 486 -2.93 1.55 -5.83
N PRO A 487 -3.61 1.00 -4.79
CA PRO A 487 -3.15 0.16 -3.69
C PRO A 487 -3.16 -1.34 -3.98
N GLY A 488 -3.67 -1.80 -5.12
CA GLY A 488 -3.80 -3.21 -5.45
C GLY A 488 -5.06 -3.89 -4.90
N SER A 489 -6.07 -3.11 -4.51
CA SER A 489 -7.40 -3.63 -4.14
C SER A 489 -8.22 -3.92 -5.41
N PRO A 490 -8.79 -5.14 -5.58
CA PRO A 490 -9.48 -5.49 -6.82
C PRO A 490 -10.82 -4.76 -6.99
N ILE A 491 -11.09 -4.28 -8.20
CA ILE A 491 -12.39 -3.79 -8.65
C ILE A 491 -13.32 -4.98 -8.88
N ILE A 492 -12.80 -6.02 -9.54
CA ILE A 492 -13.46 -7.31 -9.71
C ILE A 492 -12.46 -8.44 -9.45
N VAL A 493 -12.94 -9.55 -8.91
CA VAL A 493 -12.13 -10.76 -8.67
C VAL A 493 -12.63 -11.92 -9.53
N PRO A 494 -11.81 -12.93 -9.80
CA PRO A 494 -12.22 -14.12 -10.52
C PRO A 494 -13.47 -14.76 -9.90
N GLY A 495 -14.42 -15.17 -10.75
CA GLY A 495 -15.68 -15.78 -10.33
C GLY A 495 -16.82 -14.81 -10.04
N GLU A 496 -16.56 -13.49 -10.04
CA GLU A 496 -17.60 -12.45 -9.95
C GLU A 496 -18.19 -12.12 -11.33
N VAL A 497 -19.46 -11.70 -11.35
CA VAL A 497 -20.17 -11.29 -12.56
C VAL A 497 -19.86 -9.84 -12.89
N ILE A 498 -19.45 -9.58 -14.12
CA ILE A 498 -19.15 -8.24 -14.63
C ILE A 498 -20.48 -7.49 -14.85
N SER A 499 -20.70 -6.40 -14.12
CA SER A 499 -21.89 -5.55 -14.24
C SER A 499 -21.62 -4.29 -15.08
N ASP A 500 -22.69 -3.63 -15.56
CA ASP A 500 -22.55 -2.33 -16.22
C ASP A 500 -21.82 -1.29 -15.38
N ALA A 501 -22.02 -1.30 -14.07
CA ALA A 501 -21.36 -0.37 -13.16
C ALA A 501 -19.83 -0.61 -13.12
N ILE A 502 -19.41 -1.88 -13.14
CA ILE A 502 -17.98 -2.26 -13.20
C ILE A 502 -17.39 -1.82 -14.54
N ILE A 503 -18.06 -2.09 -15.65
CA ILE A 503 -17.60 -1.69 -17.00
C ILE A 503 -17.40 -0.17 -17.05
N ARG A 504 -18.41 0.60 -16.67
CA ARG A 504 -18.31 2.08 -16.65
C ARG A 504 -17.18 2.57 -15.75
N LYS A 505 -17.00 1.94 -14.57
CA LYS A 505 -15.94 2.33 -13.65
C LYS A 505 -14.54 2.07 -14.21
N ILE A 506 -14.36 0.93 -14.88
CA ILE A 506 -13.08 0.59 -15.54
C ILE A 506 -12.82 1.58 -16.69
N ILE A 507 -13.82 1.89 -17.53
CA ILE A 507 -13.68 2.90 -18.60
C ILE A 507 -13.30 4.25 -18.01
N GLN A 508 -13.98 4.71 -16.97
CA GLN A 508 -13.65 5.96 -16.29
C GLN A 508 -12.19 6.00 -15.84
N TYR A 509 -11.66 4.91 -15.32
CA TYR A 509 -10.26 4.83 -14.88
C TYR A 509 -9.27 4.81 -16.05
N ILE A 510 -9.64 4.20 -17.19
CA ILE A 510 -8.86 4.26 -18.44
C ILE A 510 -8.80 5.71 -18.95
N ASP A 511 -9.94 6.40 -19.00
CA ASP A 511 -10.04 7.79 -19.46
C ASP A 511 -9.23 8.76 -18.58
N MET A 512 -9.02 8.41 -17.30
CA MET A 512 -8.23 9.17 -16.33
C MET A 512 -6.74 8.76 -16.33
N GLU A 513 -6.32 7.87 -17.21
CA GLU A 513 -4.95 7.35 -17.32
C GLU A 513 -4.43 6.74 -15.99
N LEU A 514 -5.33 6.18 -15.17
CA LEU A 514 -4.95 5.49 -13.94
C LEU A 514 -4.37 4.11 -14.26
N ASN A 515 -3.38 3.69 -13.47
CA ASN A 515 -2.68 2.41 -13.69
C ASN A 515 -3.58 1.20 -13.36
N LEU A 516 -4.29 0.71 -14.38
CA LEU A 516 -5.15 -0.47 -14.33
C LEU A 516 -4.37 -1.72 -14.72
N ILE A 517 -4.55 -2.78 -13.94
CA ILE A 517 -4.02 -4.12 -14.25
C ILE A 517 -5.21 -5.06 -14.45
N GLY A 518 -5.10 -5.96 -15.46
CA GLY A 518 -6.15 -6.92 -15.82
C GLY A 518 -7.01 -6.50 -17.01
N ILE A 519 -6.68 -5.36 -17.62
CA ILE A 519 -7.22 -4.91 -18.91
C ILE A 519 -6.04 -4.77 -19.88
N THR A 520 -6.21 -5.23 -21.12
CA THR A 520 -5.18 -5.09 -22.16
C THR A 520 -5.14 -3.65 -22.70
N GLU A 521 -4.06 -3.30 -23.40
CA GLU A 521 -3.95 -1.99 -24.09
C GLU A 521 -5.08 -1.76 -25.12
N ASP A 522 -5.61 -2.84 -25.69
CA ASP A 522 -6.74 -2.81 -26.63
C ASP A 522 -8.12 -2.72 -25.94
N GLY A 523 -8.16 -2.61 -24.61
CA GLY A 523 -9.39 -2.53 -23.83
C GLY A 523 -10.14 -3.86 -23.70
N ASP A 524 -9.43 -4.99 -23.69
CA ASP A 524 -10.01 -6.32 -23.55
C ASP A 524 -9.90 -6.84 -22.12
N ILE A 525 -10.87 -7.68 -21.74
CA ILE A 525 -10.91 -8.37 -20.44
C ILE A 525 -11.00 -9.89 -20.65
N THR A 526 -10.37 -10.66 -19.75
CA THR A 526 -10.44 -12.12 -19.77
C THR A 526 -11.62 -12.61 -18.94
N ILE A 527 -12.44 -13.48 -19.52
CA ILE A 527 -13.64 -14.05 -18.92
C ILE A 527 -13.57 -15.58 -18.88
N VAL A 528 -14.35 -16.17 -17.98
CA VAL A 528 -14.58 -17.63 -17.96
C VAL A 528 -15.41 -18.00 -19.20
N LYS A 529 -14.87 -18.92 -20.00
CA LYS A 529 -15.56 -19.43 -21.18
C LYS A 529 -16.73 -20.32 -20.76
N LYS A 530 -17.90 -20.08 -21.37
CA LYS A 530 -19.11 -20.89 -21.12
C LYS A 530 -19.00 -22.32 -21.65
#